data_0f9a72aaa10067ebbe0895be1b4b1550
#
_entry.id   0f9a72aaa10067ebbe0895be1b4b1550
#
_cell.length_a   1.000
_cell.length_b   1.000
_cell.length_c   1.000
_cell.angle_alpha   90.00
_cell.angle_beta   90.00
_cell.angle_gamma   90.00
#
_symmetry.space_group_name_H-M   'P 1'
#
loop_
_entity.id
_entity.type
_entity.pdbx_description
1 polymer ?
#
loop_
_entity_poly.entity_id
_entity_poly.type
_entity_poly.pdbx_seq_one_letter_code
_entity_poly.pdbx_strand_id
1 'polypeptide(L)'
;LGLMAALVMLENRPPQRQTVATTAMSFDSPYDRVAAALGFEHAPLVGWWLRFYGRNSRFKAMLLLSVPLLAFLTFNIGGRKNGVGLFAAALGTFPIVTFLATARFMVNQFGYLGGGYRRCFLLPVAPATVLRTGSYASMLLSVCLIPVAVIAWLALAPLPFDARQIVMLLCSAFTGLFLFHALGLWATLYGPRKGNYNQSLGNDLSLMGNVIVIGGVLTCLFGASTLPKLLPGAVDPANWWMWLAAPIAGVVFYSASLRAASGLLRGKREELMAIVEGKA
;
A
#
# COMPACT_ATOMS: atom_id res chain seq x y z
N LEU A 1 -11.61 8.03 7.82
CA LEU A 1 -11.36 9.48 8.00
C LEU A 1 -11.00 9.78 9.45
N GLY A 2 -11.78 9.35 10.45
CA GLY A 2 -11.53 9.62 11.88
C GLY A 2 -10.17 9.16 12.37
N LEU A 3 -9.73 7.93 12.04
CA LEU A 3 -8.44 7.40 12.45
C LEU A 3 -7.28 8.19 11.80
N MET A 4 -7.39 8.56 10.53
CA MET A 4 -6.37 9.35 9.82
C MET A 4 -6.34 10.80 10.30
N ALA A 5 -7.50 11.42 10.54
CA ALA A 5 -7.57 12.74 11.13
C ALA A 5 -6.99 12.75 12.55
N ALA A 6 -7.27 11.72 13.36
CA ALA A 6 -6.70 11.55 14.69
C ALA A 6 -5.17 11.37 14.65
N LEU A 7 -4.63 10.59 13.68
CA LEU A 7 -3.20 10.41 13.51
C LEU A 7 -2.51 11.72 13.09
N VAL A 8 -3.12 12.51 12.20
CA VAL A 8 -2.60 13.82 11.76
C VAL A 8 -2.67 14.85 12.90
N MET A 9 -3.74 14.87 13.71
CA MET A 9 -3.85 15.78 14.83
C MET A 9 -2.89 15.44 15.97
N LEU A 10 -2.59 14.16 16.20
CA LEU A 10 -1.63 13.74 17.21
C LEU A 10 -0.18 14.13 16.85
N GLU A 11 0.11 14.27 15.56
CA GLU A 11 1.46 14.63 15.07
C GLU A 11 1.75 16.12 15.17
N ASN A 12 0.72 16.99 15.16
CA ASN A 12 0.86 18.44 15.25
C ASN A 12 1.07 18.97 16.68
N ARG A 13 1.23 18.11 17.67
CA ARG A 13 1.65 18.56 19.01
C ARG A 13 3.10 19.05 18.93
N PRO A 14 3.39 20.27 19.44
CA PRO A 14 4.75 20.79 19.47
C PRO A 14 5.66 19.77 20.19
N PRO A 15 6.90 19.58 19.69
CA PRO A 15 7.83 18.66 20.33
C PRO A 15 8.02 19.10 21.78
N GLN A 16 7.54 18.31 22.73
CA GLN A 16 7.92 18.48 24.12
C GLN A 16 9.46 18.37 24.15
N ARG A 17 10.10 19.42 24.64
CA ARG A 17 11.55 19.41 24.90
C ARG A 17 11.84 18.17 25.74
N GLN A 18 12.34 17.13 25.10
CA GLN A 18 12.85 15.97 25.80
C GLN A 18 14.12 16.42 26.50
N THR A 19 14.03 16.66 27.78
CA THR A 19 15.18 16.58 28.65
C THR A 19 15.81 15.22 28.42
N VAL A 20 17.11 15.23 28.11
CA VAL A 20 17.92 14.02 27.89
C VAL A 20 18.06 13.31 29.25
N ALA A 21 17.01 12.67 29.68
CA ALA A 21 17.06 11.64 30.70
C ALA A 21 17.32 10.32 29.97
N THR A 22 18.31 9.60 30.38
CA THR A 22 18.61 8.20 30.03
C THR A 22 17.48 7.27 30.47
N THR A 23 16.26 7.58 30.09
CA THR A 23 15.10 6.74 30.29
C THR A 23 15.04 5.79 29.11
N ALA A 24 14.96 4.50 29.42
CA ALA A 24 14.63 3.44 28.47
C ALA A 24 13.63 4.00 27.45
N MET A 25 13.92 3.84 26.14
CA MET A 25 13.04 4.30 25.06
C MET A 25 11.64 3.80 25.35
N SER A 26 10.80 4.65 25.93
CA SER A 26 9.40 4.33 26.08
C SER A 26 8.78 4.39 24.69
N PHE A 27 8.59 3.23 24.09
CA PHE A 27 7.86 3.03 22.83
C PHE A 27 6.35 3.24 23.07
N ASP A 28 5.95 4.40 23.55
CA ASP A 28 4.55 4.70 23.88
C ASP A 28 3.96 5.73 22.90
N SER A 29 4.21 5.54 21.60
CA SER A 29 3.58 6.35 20.57
C SER A 29 2.18 5.81 20.24
N PRO A 30 1.25 6.68 19.80
CA PRO A 30 -0.07 6.23 19.31
C PRO A 30 0.04 5.15 18.22
N TYR A 31 1.05 5.21 17.40
CA TYR A 31 1.33 4.21 16.35
C TYR A 31 1.71 2.84 16.93
N ASP A 32 2.48 2.82 18.02
CA ASP A 32 2.86 1.58 18.71
C ASP A 32 1.65 0.94 19.37
N ARG A 33 0.77 1.76 19.98
CA ARG A 33 -0.50 1.29 20.57
C ARG A 33 -1.42 0.70 19.49
N VAL A 34 -1.57 1.33 18.34
CA VAL A 34 -2.35 0.80 17.21
C VAL A 34 -1.75 -0.53 16.74
N ALA A 35 -0.44 -0.61 16.56
CA ALA A 35 0.22 -1.84 16.14
C ALA A 35 0.05 -2.96 17.18
N ALA A 36 0.15 -2.65 18.48
CA ALA A 36 -0.08 -3.60 19.56
C ALA A 36 -1.53 -4.06 19.64
N ALA A 37 -2.48 -3.14 19.51
CA ALA A 37 -3.92 -3.44 19.50
C ALA A 37 -4.32 -4.37 18.34
N LEU A 38 -3.61 -4.30 17.21
CA LEU A 38 -3.80 -5.19 16.07
C LEU A 38 -3.06 -6.54 16.21
N GLY A 39 -2.38 -6.78 17.33
CA GLY A 39 -1.73 -8.05 17.62
C GLY A 39 -0.45 -8.33 16.84
N PHE A 40 0.23 -7.31 16.30
CA PHE A 40 1.51 -7.52 15.62
C PHE A 40 2.59 -7.98 16.60
N GLU A 41 3.27 -9.09 16.28
CA GLU A 41 4.37 -9.67 17.07
C GLU A 41 5.49 -8.66 17.37
N HIS A 42 5.80 -7.80 16.39
CA HIS A 42 6.82 -6.74 16.50
C HIS A 42 6.17 -5.35 16.44
N ALA A 43 5.16 -5.12 17.29
CA ALA A 43 4.39 -3.87 17.32
C ALA A 43 5.25 -2.58 17.33
N PRO A 44 6.34 -2.45 18.13
CA PRO A 44 7.16 -1.26 18.12
C PRO A 44 7.84 -0.99 16.76
N LEU A 45 8.21 -2.03 16.02
CA LEU A 45 8.83 -1.88 14.72
C LEU A 45 7.78 -1.51 13.65
N VAL A 46 6.58 -2.09 13.72
CA VAL A 46 5.44 -1.68 12.87
C VAL A 46 5.05 -0.23 13.16
N GLY A 47 4.96 0.17 14.44
CA GLY A 47 4.68 1.54 14.87
C GLY A 47 5.75 2.53 14.38
N TRP A 48 7.01 2.12 14.39
CA TRP A 48 8.10 2.94 13.83
C TRP A 48 7.92 3.16 12.31
N TRP A 49 7.58 2.13 11.54
CA TRP A 49 7.29 2.24 10.12
C TRP A 49 6.06 3.13 9.85
N LEU A 50 4.98 2.96 10.61
CA LEU A 50 3.78 3.80 10.50
C LEU A 50 4.10 5.27 10.73
N ARG A 51 4.91 5.57 11.76
CA ARG A 51 5.39 6.91 12.08
C ARG A 51 6.25 7.47 10.94
N PHE A 52 7.13 6.66 10.38
CA PHE A 52 7.96 7.03 9.25
C PHE A 52 7.12 7.40 8.02
N TYR A 53 6.14 6.58 7.66
CA TYR A 53 5.23 6.88 6.55
C TYR A 53 4.33 8.08 6.82
N GLY A 54 3.74 8.16 8.00
CA GLY A 54 2.85 9.25 8.41
C GLY A 54 3.51 10.63 8.40
N ARG A 55 4.80 10.71 8.72
CA ARG A 55 5.58 11.96 8.65
C ARG A 55 5.94 12.38 7.25
N ASN A 56 5.87 11.49 6.29
CA ASN A 56 6.27 11.79 4.92
C ASN A 56 5.17 12.61 4.21
N SER A 57 5.49 13.86 3.85
CA SER A 57 4.56 14.76 3.16
C SER A 57 4.09 14.21 1.81
N ARG A 58 4.92 13.44 1.12
CA ARG A 58 4.57 12.79 -0.15
C ARG A 58 3.53 11.71 0.03
N PHE A 59 3.60 10.95 1.12
CA PHE A 59 2.57 9.99 1.45
C PHE A 59 1.22 10.69 1.64
N LYS A 60 1.20 11.79 2.40
CA LYS A 60 -0.01 12.60 2.61
C LYS A 60 -0.57 13.15 1.29
N ALA A 61 0.30 13.67 0.42
CA ALA A 61 -0.11 14.16 -0.90
C ALA A 61 -0.69 13.05 -1.79
N MET A 62 -0.05 11.88 -1.84
CA MET A 62 -0.55 10.74 -2.61
C MET A 62 -1.87 10.20 -2.08
N LEU A 63 -2.04 10.20 -0.76
CA LEU A 63 -3.30 9.86 -0.11
C LEU A 63 -4.43 10.79 -0.54
N LEU A 64 -4.19 12.10 -0.52
CA LEU A 64 -5.16 13.10 -0.96
C LEU A 64 -5.50 12.99 -2.45
N LEU A 65 -4.52 12.66 -3.29
CA LEU A 65 -4.71 12.52 -4.73
C LEU A 65 -5.36 11.19 -5.12
N SER A 66 -5.26 10.15 -4.30
CA SER A 66 -5.76 8.82 -4.64
C SER A 66 -7.28 8.79 -4.86
N VAL A 67 -8.06 9.52 -4.06
CA VAL A 67 -9.52 9.56 -4.16
C VAL A 67 -10.00 10.32 -5.41
N PRO A 68 -9.56 11.55 -5.69
CA PRO A 68 -9.89 12.22 -6.96
C PRO A 68 -9.45 11.43 -8.18
N LEU A 69 -8.27 10.79 -8.12
CA LEU A 69 -7.77 9.98 -9.21
C LEU A 69 -8.61 8.72 -9.44
N LEU A 70 -9.10 8.07 -8.35
CA LEU A 70 -10.06 6.98 -8.47
C LEU A 70 -11.32 7.42 -9.20
N ALA A 71 -11.91 8.53 -8.76
CA ALA A 71 -13.09 9.08 -9.40
C ALA A 71 -12.83 9.35 -10.89
N PHE A 72 -11.74 10.06 -11.18
CA PHE A 72 -11.34 10.36 -12.57
C PHE A 72 -11.16 9.10 -13.41
N LEU A 73 -10.42 8.10 -12.94
CA LEU A 73 -10.19 6.84 -13.67
C LEU A 73 -11.50 6.08 -13.87
N THR A 74 -12.31 5.94 -12.83
CA THR A 74 -13.58 5.20 -12.90
C THR A 74 -14.53 5.84 -13.91
N PHE A 75 -14.70 7.16 -13.88
CA PHE A 75 -15.60 7.87 -14.79
C PHE A 75 -15.06 7.92 -16.22
N ASN A 76 -13.75 8.06 -16.42
CA ASN A 76 -13.19 8.04 -17.78
C ASN A 76 -13.19 6.65 -18.41
N ILE A 77 -12.90 5.59 -17.65
CA ILE A 77 -12.91 4.21 -18.16
C ILE A 77 -14.35 3.71 -18.31
N GLY A 78 -15.21 4.00 -17.33
CA GLY A 78 -16.64 3.68 -17.37
C GLY A 78 -17.36 4.45 -18.46
N GLY A 79 -16.90 5.65 -18.76
CA GLY A 79 -17.38 6.52 -19.81
C GLY A 79 -18.87 6.82 -19.67
N ARG A 80 -19.50 7.10 -20.81
CA ARG A 80 -20.97 7.26 -20.95
C ARG A 80 -21.71 5.91 -21.02
N LYS A 81 -21.09 4.85 -20.49
CA LYS A 81 -21.66 3.50 -20.49
C LYS A 81 -22.82 3.41 -19.50
N ASN A 82 -23.66 2.41 -19.72
CA ASN A 82 -24.71 2.00 -18.77
C ASN A 82 -24.10 1.60 -17.40
N GLY A 83 -24.91 1.49 -16.36
CA GLY A 83 -24.47 1.18 -15.00
C GLY A 83 -23.56 -0.05 -14.87
N VAL A 84 -23.75 -1.07 -15.72
CA VAL A 84 -22.91 -2.28 -15.77
C VAL A 84 -21.48 -1.95 -16.21
N GLY A 85 -21.32 -1.08 -17.21
CA GLY A 85 -20.00 -0.67 -17.68
C GLY A 85 -19.24 0.18 -16.65
N LEU A 86 -19.95 1.03 -15.93
CA LEU A 86 -19.38 1.83 -14.84
C LEU A 86 -18.95 0.93 -13.67
N PHE A 87 -19.74 -0.06 -13.30
CA PHE A 87 -19.42 -1.01 -12.25
C PHE A 87 -18.20 -1.87 -12.61
N ALA A 88 -18.13 -2.39 -13.83
CA ALA A 88 -16.97 -3.13 -14.32
C ALA A 88 -15.69 -2.28 -14.29
N ALA A 89 -15.79 -0.99 -14.67
CA ALA A 89 -14.67 -0.06 -14.56
C ALA A 89 -14.25 0.15 -13.10
N ALA A 90 -15.19 0.26 -12.17
CA ALA A 90 -14.91 0.37 -10.75
C ALA A 90 -14.17 -0.86 -10.23
N LEU A 91 -14.58 -2.08 -10.57
CA LEU A 91 -13.91 -3.32 -10.18
C LEU A 91 -12.43 -3.33 -10.57
N GLY A 92 -12.06 -2.74 -11.70
CA GLY A 92 -10.66 -2.66 -12.14
C GLY A 92 -9.89 -1.48 -11.57
N THR A 93 -10.54 -0.39 -11.22
CA THR A 93 -9.87 0.81 -10.71
C THR A 93 -9.68 0.79 -9.19
N PHE A 94 -10.53 0.09 -8.45
CA PHE A 94 -10.41 -0.01 -6.99
C PHE A 94 -9.07 -0.59 -6.50
N PRO A 95 -8.51 -1.67 -7.08
CA PRO A 95 -7.16 -2.14 -6.74
C PRO A 95 -6.10 -1.07 -6.89
N ILE A 96 -6.23 -0.20 -7.89
CA ILE A 96 -5.23 0.84 -8.21
C ILE A 96 -5.16 1.89 -7.10
N VAL A 97 -6.28 2.23 -6.46
CA VAL A 97 -6.31 3.25 -5.39
C VAL A 97 -5.48 2.85 -4.20
N THR A 98 -5.63 1.60 -3.74
CA THR A 98 -4.86 1.08 -2.61
C THR A 98 -3.36 1.06 -2.92
N PHE A 99 -3.02 0.86 -4.19
CA PHE A 99 -1.66 0.86 -4.68
C PHE A 99 -1.08 2.27 -4.79
N LEU A 100 -1.77 3.21 -5.45
CA LEU A 100 -1.22 4.53 -5.78
C LEU A 100 -0.78 5.32 -4.55
N ALA A 101 -1.53 5.24 -3.45
CA ALA A 101 -1.19 5.96 -2.23
C ALA A 101 0.09 5.45 -1.57
N THR A 102 0.38 4.17 -1.67
CA THR A 102 1.51 3.52 -1.00
C THR A 102 2.58 3.02 -1.97
N ALA A 103 2.34 3.13 -3.29
CA ALA A 103 3.19 2.55 -4.33
C ALA A 103 4.68 2.85 -4.14
N ARG A 104 5.03 4.11 -3.90
CA ARG A 104 6.43 4.52 -3.75
C ARG A 104 7.11 3.81 -2.59
N PHE A 105 6.41 3.70 -1.45
CA PHE A 105 6.96 3.03 -0.26
C PHE A 105 6.98 1.52 -0.44
N MET A 106 5.98 0.96 -1.11
CA MET A 106 5.91 -0.47 -1.38
C MET A 106 7.03 -0.97 -2.29
N VAL A 107 7.27 -0.25 -3.41
CA VAL A 107 8.22 -0.70 -4.45
C VAL A 107 9.66 -0.29 -4.16
N ASN A 108 9.89 0.58 -3.17
CA ASN A 108 11.22 1.02 -2.74
C ASN A 108 11.28 1.22 -1.23
N GLN A 109 10.84 0.22 -0.48
CA GLN A 109 10.67 0.27 0.98
C GLN A 109 11.94 0.76 1.70
N PHE A 110 13.11 0.34 1.26
CA PHE A 110 14.38 0.70 1.89
C PHE A 110 15.01 1.97 1.34
N GLY A 111 14.69 2.36 0.12
CA GLY A 111 15.33 3.51 -0.54
C GLY A 111 15.12 4.83 0.19
N TYR A 112 13.97 4.98 0.83
CA TYR A 112 13.64 6.16 1.63
C TYR A 112 14.27 6.20 3.01
N LEU A 113 14.85 5.11 3.48
CA LEU A 113 15.55 5.09 4.76
C LEU A 113 16.94 5.75 4.67
N GLY A 114 17.54 5.81 3.48
CA GLY A 114 18.89 6.32 3.29
C GLY A 114 19.87 5.68 4.28
N GLY A 115 20.67 6.50 4.98
CA GLY A 115 21.58 6.00 6.03
C GLY A 115 20.87 5.32 7.22
N GLY A 116 19.55 5.53 7.38
CA GLY A 116 18.74 4.82 8.38
C GLY A 116 18.55 3.33 8.06
N TYR A 117 18.69 2.93 6.79
CA TYR A 117 18.64 1.52 6.39
C TYR A 117 19.65 0.66 7.14
N ARG A 118 20.89 1.14 7.29
CA ARG A 118 21.95 0.45 8.05
C ARG A 118 21.53 0.21 9.50
N ARG A 119 20.85 1.20 10.11
CA ARG A 119 20.38 1.08 11.51
C ARG A 119 19.34 -0.03 11.66
N CYS A 120 18.49 -0.25 10.67
CA CYS A 120 17.52 -1.35 10.70
C CYS A 120 18.18 -2.73 10.81
N PHE A 121 19.36 -2.90 10.22
CA PHE A 121 20.13 -4.16 10.28
C PHE A 121 21.04 -4.27 11.49
N LEU A 122 21.21 -3.21 12.27
CA LEU A 122 21.87 -3.23 13.57
C LEU A 122 20.90 -3.58 14.71
N LEU A 123 19.59 -3.59 14.42
CA LEU A 123 18.61 -4.05 15.40
C LEU A 123 18.81 -5.56 15.66
N PRO A 124 18.57 -6.02 16.90
CA PRO A 124 18.67 -7.45 17.26
C PRO A 124 17.45 -8.25 16.75
N VAL A 125 17.08 -8.03 15.48
CA VAL A 125 15.97 -8.72 14.80
C VAL A 125 16.44 -9.25 13.46
N ALA A 126 15.80 -10.34 13.00
CA ALA A 126 16.11 -10.88 11.70
C ALA A 126 15.82 -9.86 10.58
N PRO A 127 16.68 -9.74 9.54
CA PRO A 127 16.40 -8.86 8.39
C PRO A 127 15.02 -9.08 7.75
N ALA A 128 14.57 -10.32 7.73
CA ALA A 128 13.23 -10.70 7.29
C ALA A 128 12.12 -10.01 8.11
N THR A 129 12.32 -9.79 9.41
CA THR A 129 11.38 -9.10 10.28
C THR A 129 11.25 -7.62 9.91
N VAL A 130 12.37 -6.97 9.55
CA VAL A 130 12.36 -5.58 9.07
C VAL A 130 11.53 -5.44 7.80
N LEU A 131 11.72 -6.34 6.82
CA LEU A 131 10.94 -6.36 5.58
C LEU A 131 9.45 -6.61 5.85
N ARG A 132 9.12 -7.59 6.70
CA ARG A 132 7.73 -7.93 7.05
C ARG A 132 7.02 -6.77 7.72
N THR A 133 7.63 -6.18 8.72
CA THR A 133 7.01 -5.09 9.49
C THR A 133 6.80 -3.84 8.65
N GLY A 134 7.72 -3.50 7.75
CA GLY A 134 7.54 -2.41 6.80
C GLY A 134 6.40 -2.69 5.80
N SER A 135 6.30 -3.92 5.28
CA SER A 135 5.22 -4.33 4.41
C SER A 135 3.86 -4.31 5.15
N TYR A 136 3.80 -4.78 6.40
CA TYR A 136 2.56 -4.72 7.20
C TYR A 136 2.13 -3.28 7.49
N ALA A 137 3.07 -2.39 7.79
CA ALA A 137 2.77 -0.99 8.03
C ALA A 137 2.21 -0.30 6.77
N SER A 138 2.81 -0.54 5.60
CA SER A 138 2.30 0.00 4.33
C SER A 138 0.94 -0.60 3.96
N MET A 139 0.73 -1.89 4.20
CA MET A 139 -0.54 -2.56 3.99
C MET A 139 -1.65 -1.99 4.89
N LEU A 140 -1.37 -1.76 6.16
CA LEU A 140 -2.32 -1.17 7.10
C LEU A 140 -2.77 0.22 6.63
N LEU A 141 -1.83 1.05 6.14
CA LEU A 141 -2.16 2.35 5.57
C LEU A 141 -3.00 2.23 4.30
N SER A 142 -2.71 1.25 3.44
CA SER A 142 -3.51 0.98 2.25
C SER A 142 -4.94 0.52 2.59
N VAL A 143 -5.09 -0.34 3.61
CA VAL A 143 -6.41 -0.79 4.10
C VAL A 143 -7.28 0.39 4.55
N CYS A 144 -6.69 1.39 5.21
CA CYS A 144 -7.43 2.58 5.65
C CYS A 144 -8.01 3.40 4.48
N LEU A 145 -7.49 3.23 3.26
CA LEU A 145 -8.01 3.91 2.07
C LEU A 145 -9.23 3.22 1.46
N ILE A 146 -9.39 1.92 1.66
CA ILE A 146 -10.49 1.16 1.06
C ILE A 146 -11.85 1.74 1.45
N PRO A 147 -12.17 1.96 2.74
CA PRO A 147 -13.43 2.58 3.12
C PRO A 147 -13.62 3.98 2.52
N VAL A 148 -12.55 4.78 2.49
CA VAL A 148 -12.60 6.14 1.91
C VAL A 148 -12.92 6.08 0.43
N ALA A 149 -12.30 5.15 -0.31
CA ALA A 149 -12.55 4.96 -1.72
C ALA A 149 -13.98 4.48 -1.98
N VAL A 150 -14.48 3.53 -1.19
CA VAL A 150 -15.86 3.02 -1.29
C VAL A 150 -16.87 4.14 -1.03
N ILE A 151 -16.70 4.91 0.06
CA ILE A 151 -17.59 6.03 0.40
C ILE A 151 -17.57 7.09 -0.70
N ALA A 152 -16.39 7.47 -1.17
CA ALA A 152 -16.26 8.45 -2.25
C ALA A 152 -16.94 7.96 -3.53
N TRP A 153 -16.80 6.67 -3.85
CA TRP A 153 -17.44 6.09 -5.02
C TRP A 153 -18.96 6.05 -4.88
N LEU A 154 -19.50 5.63 -3.72
CA LEU A 154 -20.92 5.63 -3.44
C LEU A 154 -21.52 7.04 -3.51
N ALA A 155 -20.76 8.07 -3.07
CA ALA A 155 -21.21 9.47 -3.11
C ALA A 155 -21.22 10.06 -4.55
N LEU A 156 -20.35 9.57 -5.42
CA LEU A 156 -20.17 10.10 -6.77
C LEU A 156 -20.92 9.31 -7.84
N ALA A 157 -21.28 8.08 -7.54
CA ALA A 157 -21.92 7.23 -8.52
C ALA A 157 -23.41 7.58 -8.68
N PRO A 158 -23.90 7.66 -9.92
CA PRO A 158 -25.26 8.12 -10.21
C PRO A 158 -26.36 7.08 -9.95
N LEU A 159 -26.01 5.89 -9.47
CA LEU A 159 -26.94 4.78 -9.33
C LEU A 159 -26.93 4.20 -7.92
N PRO A 160 -28.08 3.71 -7.41
CA PRO A 160 -28.14 2.97 -6.16
C PRO A 160 -27.39 1.63 -6.31
N PHE A 161 -26.57 1.30 -5.29
CA PHE A 161 -25.78 0.06 -5.29
C PHE A 161 -26.44 -1.01 -4.44
N ASP A 162 -26.39 -2.25 -4.96
CA ASP A 162 -26.69 -3.44 -4.20
C ASP A 162 -25.50 -3.75 -3.25
N ALA A 163 -25.80 -4.27 -2.04
CA ALA A 163 -24.83 -4.75 -1.09
C ALA A 163 -23.83 -5.76 -1.69
N ARG A 164 -24.29 -6.59 -2.64
CA ARG A 164 -23.46 -7.54 -3.38
C ARG A 164 -22.37 -6.85 -4.20
N GLN A 165 -22.71 -5.76 -4.87
CA GLN A 165 -21.75 -4.95 -5.64
C GLN A 165 -20.70 -4.33 -4.72
N ILE A 166 -21.07 -3.88 -3.53
CA ILE A 166 -20.14 -3.35 -2.52
C ILE A 166 -19.16 -4.45 -2.09
N VAL A 167 -19.65 -5.67 -1.82
CA VAL A 167 -18.79 -6.81 -1.48
C VAL A 167 -17.80 -7.12 -2.60
N MET A 168 -18.25 -7.12 -3.86
CA MET A 168 -17.37 -7.34 -5.02
C MET A 168 -16.29 -6.26 -5.13
N LEU A 169 -16.61 -4.98 -4.91
CA LEU A 169 -15.64 -3.88 -4.89
C LEU A 169 -14.63 -4.04 -3.76
N LEU A 170 -15.08 -4.41 -2.57
CA LEU A 170 -14.19 -4.69 -1.44
C LEU A 170 -13.26 -5.87 -1.75
N CYS A 171 -13.78 -6.96 -2.29
CA CYS A 171 -12.96 -8.12 -2.69
C CYS A 171 -11.92 -7.72 -3.74
N SER A 172 -12.29 -6.91 -4.74
CA SER A 172 -11.38 -6.40 -5.76
C SER A 172 -10.27 -5.54 -5.12
N ALA A 173 -10.63 -4.60 -4.22
CA ALA A 173 -9.67 -3.75 -3.53
C ALA A 173 -8.68 -4.56 -2.66
N PHE A 174 -9.18 -5.54 -1.90
CA PHE A 174 -8.32 -6.42 -1.10
C PHE A 174 -7.43 -7.32 -1.95
N THR A 175 -7.93 -7.82 -3.07
CA THR A 175 -7.11 -8.58 -4.02
C THR A 175 -5.96 -7.73 -4.54
N GLY A 176 -6.25 -6.51 -4.98
CA GLY A 176 -5.23 -5.55 -5.41
C GLY A 176 -4.24 -5.23 -4.31
N LEU A 177 -4.71 -5.01 -3.08
CA LEU A 177 -3.86 -4.79 -1.91
C LEU A 177 -2.78 -5.87 -1.79
N PHE A 178 -3.17 -7.14 -1.76
CA PHE A 178 -2.22 -8.25 -1.60
C PHE A 178 -1.30 -8.44 -2.79
N LEU A 179 -1.85 -8.35 -4.01
CA LEU A 179 -1.05 -8.50 -5.24
C LEU A 179 0.01 -7.40 -5.36
N PHE A 180 -0.37 -6.13 -5.15
CA PHE A 180 0.57 -5.03 -5.26
C PHE A 180 1.61 -5.03 -4.15
N HIS A 181 1.26 -5.44 -2.93
CA HIS A 181 2.24 -5.61 -1.87
C HIS A 181 3.22 -6.75 -2.16
N ALA A 182 2.75 -7.86 -2.75
CA ALA A 182 3.63 -8.93 -3.21
C ALA A 182 4.61 -8.43 -4.29
N LEU A 183 4.13 -7.73 -5.30
CA LEU A 183 4.97 -7.13 -6.35
C LEU A 183 5.94 -6.09 -5.77
N GLY A 184 5.51 -5.30 -4.80
CA GLY A 184 6.33 -4.32 -4.10
C GLY A 184 7.51 -4.93 -3.35
N LEU A 185 7.33 -6.12 -2.74
CA LEU A 185 8.43 -6.87 -2.12
C LEU A 185 9.52 -7.22 -3.13
N TRP A 186 9.13 -7.71 -4.31
CA TRP A 186 10.06 -8.03 -5.38
C TRP A 186 10.76 -6.79 -5.93
N ALA A 187 10.01 -5.70 -6.15
CA ALA A 187 10.59 -4.44 -6.59
C ALA A 187 11.61 -3.87 -5.60
N THR A 188 11.33 -3.95 -4.31
CA THR A 188 12.24 -3.53 -3.24
C THR A 188 13.57 -4.31 -3.26
N LEU A 189 13.55 -5.58 -3.64
CA LEU A 189 14.73 -6.44 -3.66
C LEU A 189 15.53 -6.36 -4.97
N TYR A 190 14.85 -6.17 -6.10
CA TYR A 190 15.49 -6.20 -7.43
C TYR A 190 15.68 -4.84 -8.07
N GLY A 191 14.99 -3.83 -7.55
CA GLY A 191 15.06 -2.49 -8.11
C GLY A 191 15.17 -1.40 -7.03
N PRO A 192 15.99 -1.57 -5.99
CA PRO A 192 16.15 -0.53 -4.99
C PRO A 192 16.81 0.71 -5.62
N ARG A 193 16.41 1.88 -5.14
CA ARG A 193 17.03 3.15 -5.51
C ARG A 193 17.06 4.06 -4.29
N LYS A 194 18.13 4.84 -4.14
CA LYS A 194 18.20 5.87 -3.10
C LYS A 194 17.07 6.88 -3.29
N GLY A 195 16.21 7.00 -2.30
CA GLY A 195 15.10 7.96 -2.32
C GLY A 195 15.62 9.39 -2.17
N ASN A 196 15.11 10.30 -2.99
CA ASN A 196 15.44 11.73 -2.90
C ASN A 196 14.32 12.47 -2.19
N TYR A 197 14.56 12.94 -0.97
CA TYR A 197 13.56 13.66 -0.18
C TYR A 197 13.25 15.07 -0.69
N ASN A 198 14.16 15.67 -1.47
CA ASN A 198 14.05 17.06 -1.90
C ASN A 198 13.17 17.24 -3.15
N GLN A 199 12.81 16.15 -3.83
CA GLN A 199 11.98 16.21 -5.03
C GLN A 199 10.56 15.74 -4.71
N SER A 200 9.57 16.64 -4.80
CA SER A 200 8.16 16.30 -4.52
C SER A 200 7.56 15.31 -5.51
N LEU A 201 7.97 15.35 -6.78
CA LEU A 201 7.48 14.51 -7.88
C LEU A 201 8.62 13.77 -8.61
N GLY A 202 9.79 13.62 -8.00
CA GLY A 202 10.93 12.97 -8.61
C GLY A 202 10.71 11.47 -8.92
N ASN A 203 11.46 10.96 -9.90
CA ASN A 203 11.49 9.54 -10.22
C ASN A 203 12.34 8.79 -9.18
N ASP A 204 11.74 8.52 -8.01
CA ASP A 204 12.37 7.80 -6.90
C ASP A 204 12.29 6.28 -7.04
N LEU A 205 11.70 5.80 -8.12
CA LEU A 205 11.62 4.38 -8.43
C LEU A 205 12.76 3.99 -9.37
N SER A 206 13.29 2.79 -9.16
CA SER A 206 14.16 2.15 -10.15
C SER A 206 13.38 1.84 -11.43
N LEU A 207 14.09 1.52 -12.51
CA LEU A 207 13.45 1.05 -13.74
C LEU A 207 12.51 -0.14 -13.47
N MET A 208 12.96 -1.10 -12.67
CA MET A 208 12.15 -2.26 -12.27
C MET A 208 10.92 -1.85 -11.46
N GLY A 209 11.07 -0.91 -10.52
CA GLY A 209 9.94 -0.36 -9.77
C GLY A 209 8.91 0.29 -10.69
N ASN A 210 9.34 1.08 -11.66
CA ASN A 210 8.45 1.69 -12.66
C ASN A 210 7.74 0.64 -13.52
N VAL A 211 8.46 -0.39 -14.00
CA VAL A 211 7.85 -1.49 -14.78
C VAL A 211 6.76 -2.21 -13.97
N ILE A 212 7.02 -2.48 -12.69
CA ILE A 212 6.03 -3.13 -11.81
C ILE A 212 4.81 -2.23 -11.59
N VAL A 213 5.02 -0.93 -11.32
CA VAL A 213 3.93 0.03 -11.14
C VAL A 213 3.07 0.12 -12.39
N ILE A 214 3.70 0.40 -13.53
CA ILE A 214 3.01 0.55 -14.81
C ILE A 214 2.34 -0.77 -15.21
N GLY A 215 3.06 -1.88 -15.12
CA GLY A 215 2.55 -3.20 -15.46
C GLY A 215 1.35 -3.58 -14.58
N GLY A 216 1.44 -3.36 -13.27
CA GLY A 216 0.34 -3.61 -12.34
C GLY A 216 -0.90 -2.78 -12.63
N VAL A 217 -0.73 -1.47 -12.87
CA VAL A 217 -1.83 -0.57 -13.22
C VAL A 217 -2.46 -0.98 -14.55
N LEU A 218 -1.65 -1.24 -15.58
CA LEU A 218 -2.15 -1.69 -16.88
C LEU A 218 -2.90 -3.03 -16.75
N THR A 219 -2.38 -3.99 -15.98
CA THR A 219 -3.06 -5.27 -15.75
C THR A 219 -4.43 -5.07 -15.12
N CYS A 220 -4.56 -4.18 -14.13
CA CYS A 220 -5.85 -3.86 -13.54
C CYS A 220 -6.80 -3.19 -14.54
N LEU A 221 -6.32 -2.22 -15.33
CA LEU A 221 -7.14 -1.51 -16.32
C LEU A 221 -7.58 -2.42 -17.46
N PHE A 222 -6.67 -3.23 -18.00
CA PHE A 222 -7.01 -4.22 -19.02
C PHE A 222 -7.92 -5.31 -18.45
N GLY A 223 -7.65 -5.80 -17.25
CA GLY A 223 -8.51 -6.73 -16.53
C GLY A 223 -9.93 -6.21 -16.42
N ALA A 224 -10.11 -4.96 -16.00
CA ALA A 224 -11.42 -4.31 -15.90
C ALA A 224 -12.18 -4.25 -17.25
N SER A 225 -11.46 -4.02 -18.34
CA SER A 225 -12.07 -3.91 -19.68
C SER A 225 -12.35 -5.27 -20.35
N THR A 226 -11.57 -6.29 -19.99
CA THR A 226 -11.65 -7.62 -20.61
C THR A 226 -12.46 -8.63 -19.79
N LEU A 227 -12.48 -8.48 -18.47
CA LEU A 227 -13.19 -9.40 -17.57
C LEU A 227 -14.66 -9.61 -17.95
N PRO A 228 -15.47 -8.56 -18.25
CA PRO A 228 -16.87 -8.74 -18.67
C PRO A 228 -17.02 -9.49 -19.99
N LYS A 229 -15.98 -9.45 -20.84
CA LYS A 229 -15.98 -10.14 -22.15
C LYS A 229 -15.61 -11.60 -22.03
N LEU A 230 -14.64 -11.91 -21.17
CA LEU A 230 -14.15 -13.27 -20.96
C LEU A 230 -15.03 -14.09 -20.02
N LEU A 231 -15.58 -13.43 -19.01
CA LEU A 231 -16.42 -14.01 -17.98
C LEU A 231 -17.65 -13.12 -17.77
N PRO A 232 -18.65 -13.17 -18.64
CA PRO A 232 -19.84 -12.30 -18.56
C PRO A 232 -20.54 -12.37 -17.20
N GLY A 233 -20.55 -13.56 -16.57
CA GLY A 233 -21.14 -13.75 -15.25
C GLY A 233 -20.32 -13.15 -14.09
N ALA A 234 -19.05 -12.79 -14.30
CA ALA A 234 -18.19 -12.29 -13.21
C ALA A 234 -18.57 -10.88 -12.74
N VAL A 235 -19.25 -10.09 -13.56
CA VAL A 235 -19.73 -8.75 -13.18
C VAL A 235 -21.21 -8.76 -12.78
N ASP A 236 -21.87 -9.91 -12.86
CA ASP A 236 -23.24 -10.08 -12.40
C ASP A 236 -23.26 -10.13 -10.86
N PRO A 237 -24.03 -9.25 -10.19
CA PRO A 237 -24.18 -9.27 -8.75
C PRO A 237 -24.72 -10.60 -8.19
N ALA A 238 -25.41 -11.40 -8.98
CA ALA A 238 -25.85 -12.74 -8.58
C ALA A 238 -24.68 -13.67 -8.27
N ASN A 239 -23.54 -13.47 -8.90
CA ASN A 239 -22.33 -14.28 -8.76
C ASN A 239 -21.29 -13.67 -7.80
N TRP A 240 -21.69 -12.76 -6.92
CA TRP A 240 -20.80 -12.04 -5.99
C TRP A 240 -19.89 -12.96 -5.16
N TRP A 241 -20.36 -14.15 -4.82
CA TRP A 241 -19.62 -15.14 -4.03
C TRP A 241 -18.32 -15.61 -4.71
N MET A 242 -18.24 -15.59 -6.05
CA MET A 242 -17.02 -15.94 -6.79
C MET A 242 -15.86 -14.99 -6.44
N TRP A 243 -16.19 -13.75 -6.11
CA TRP A 243 -15.19 -12.73 -5.74
C TRP A 243 -14.53 -12.98 -4.39
N LEU A 244 -15.14 -13.78 -3.52
CA LEU A 244 -14.52 -14.12 -2.22
C LEU A 244 -13.25 -14.96 -2.38
N ALA A 245 -13.11 -15.71 -3.47
CA ALA A 245 -11.91 -16.48 -3.75
C ALA A 245 -10.70 -15.60 -4.11
N ALA A 246 -10.93 -14.44 -4.71
CA ALA A 246 -9.87 -13.56 -5.20
C ALA A 246 -8.96 -12.98 -4.08
N PRO A 247 -9.48 -12.39 -2.99
CA PRO A 247 -8.63 -11.95 -1.87
C PRO A 247 -7.93 -13.13 -1.17
N ILE A 248 -8.55 -14.32 -1.10
CA ILE A 248 -7.91 -15.53 -0.54
C ILE A 248 -6.67 -15.90 -1.38
N ALA A 249 -6.82 -15.97 -2.71
CA ALA A 249 -5.70 -16.20 -3.60
C ALA A 249 -4.62 -15.10 -3.47
N GLY A 250 -5.03 -13.84 -3.31
CA GLY A 250 -4.15 -12.72 -3.04
C GLY A 250 -3.33 -12.88 -1.77
N VAL A 251 -3.96 -13.29 -0.66
CA VAL A 251 -3.28 -13.57 0.63
C VAL A 251 -2.25 -14.69 0.47
N VAL A 252 -2.62 -15.79 -0.20
CA VAL A 252 -1.72 -16.92 -0.44
C VAL A 252 -0.50 -16.47 -1.25
N PHE A 253 -0.72 -15.75 -2.35
CA PHE A 253 0.34 -15.23 -3.20
C PHE A 253 1.25 -14.24 -2.45
N TYR A 254 0.69 -13.30 -1.67
CA TYR A 254 1.44 -12.38 -0.83
C TYR A 254 2.29 -13.13 0.21
N SER A 255 1.71 -14.10 0.89
CA SER A 255 2.40 -14.87 1.93
C SER A 255 3.56 -15.69 1.36
N ALA A 256 3.38 -16.30 0.19
CA ALA A 256 4.43 -17.01 -0.54
C ALA A 256 5.54 -16.04 -0.98
N SER A 257 5.18 -14.89 -1.56
CA SER A 257 6.11 -13.83 -1.97
C SER A 257 6.91 -13.29 -0.77
N LEU A 258 6.25 -13.07 0.37
CA LEU A 258 6.91 -12.57 1.57
C LEU A 258 7.94 -13.57 2.13
N ARG A 259 7.63 -14.88 2.12
CA ARG A 259 8.57 -15.94 2.52
C ARG A 259 9.78 -15.97 1.59
N ALA A 260 9.55 -15.99 0.28
CA ALA A 260 10.62 -16.01 -0.73
C ALA A 260 11.50 -14.75 -0.66
N ALA A 261 10.89 -13.56 -0.62
CA ALA A 261 11.59 -12.28 -0.49
C ALA A 261 12.43 -12.20 0.80
N SER A 262 11.90 -12.71 1.91
CA SER A 262 12.61 -12.76 3.19
C SER A 262 13.85 -13.67 3.14
N GLY A 263 13.81 -14.76 2.39
CA GLY A 263 14.95 -15.64 2.14
C GLY A 263 16.04 -14.95 1.32
N LEU A 264 15.64 -14.31 0.22
CA LEU A 264 16.55 -13.60 -0.69
C LEU A 264 17.21 -12.36 -0.04
N LEU A 265 16.51 -11.68 0.86
CA LEU A 265 17.05 -10.49 1.53
C LEU A 265 18.35 -10.77 2.27
N ARG A 266 18.54 -11.98 2.81
CA ARG A 266 19.79 -12.36 3.50
C ARG A 266 21.00 -12.30 2.57
N GLY A 267 20.87 -12.79 1.35
CA GLY A 267 21.95 -12.79 0.35
C GLY A 267 22.19 -11.41 -0.29
N LYS A 268 21.16 -10.58 -0.38
CA LYS A 268 21.23 -9.26 -1.03
C LYS A 268 21.47 -8.09 -0.08
N ARG A 269 21.68 -8.35 1.19
CA ARG A 269 21.77 -7.31 2.23
C ARG A 269 22.85 -6.25 1.93
N GLU A 270 24.04 -6.69 1.59
CA GLU A 270 25.19 -5.80 1.36
C GLU A 270 25.01 -4.99 0.06
N GLU A 271 24.53 -5.62 -1.00
CA GLU A 271 24.19 -4.97 -2.26
C GLU A 271 23.15 -3.85 -2.04
N LEU A 272 22.07 -4.18 -1.33
CA LEU A 272 21.02 -3.21 -1.00
C LEU A 272 21.57 -2.04 -0.17
N MET A 273 22.47 -2.30 0.79
CA MET A 273 23.10 -1.24 1.58
C MET A 273 23.93 -0.30 0.70
N ALA A 274 24.75 -0.84 -0.21
CA ALA A 274 25.56 -0.03 -1.10
C ALA A 274 24.69 0.88 -1.99
N ILE A 275 23.61 0.35 -2.58
CA ILE A 275 22.69 1.12 -3.43
C ILE A 275 21.98 2.23 -2.64
N VAL A 276 21.43 1.91 -1.47
CA VAL A 276 20.65 2.86 -0.66
C VAL A 276 21.53 3.96 -0.08
N GLU A 277 22.81 3.67 0.22
CA GLU A 277 23.80 4.66 0.64
C GLU A 277 24.34 5.49 -0.53
N GLY A 278 24.09 5.07 -1.77
CA GLY A 278 24.59 5.74 -2.99
C GLY A 278 26.09 5.47 -3.23
N LYS A 279 26.55 4.28 -2.87
CA LYS A 279 27.93 3.81 -3.06
C LYS A 279 28.06 2.83 -4.25
N ALA A 280 26.94 2.48 -4.86
CA ALA A 280 26.85 1.60 -6.02
C ALA A 280 26.41 2.39 -7.26
#